data_d83661803e64cab2f46f5fe13ea9686d
#
_entry.id   d83661803e64cab2f46f5fe13ea9686d
#
_cell.length_a   1.000
_cell.length_b   1.000
_cell.length_c   1.000
_cell.angle_alpha   90.00
_cell.angle_beta   90.00
_cell.angle_gamma   90.00
#
_symmetry.space_group_name_H-M   'P 1'
#
loop_
_entity.id
_entity.type
_entity.pdbx_description
1 polymer ?
#
loop_
_entity_poly.entity_id
_entity_poly.type
_entity_poly.pdbx_seq_one_letter_code
_entity_poly.pdbx_strand_id
1 'polypeptide(L)'
;MKKFKLMMVSSLLMVAGITTFAERANNKKIEKKSGVFTEATKEKCMSLKNSKIYQTEITSTEWKEEGPLEEDENARFSGSSTAKASAPAHCVVRGEIEKRKGADGKDYSIGFELRLPSKWNNKFLFQGGGGLNGTVSPAVGKARPSGSTATPALTRGYVVVSTDSGHSGSRDTSFAKDQQAVLNYAFQSTGKVTNVAKQLIKIMYSSQPKHSYFMGCSNGGREAMQAAMYYPNEFDGIVAGNPGFRLSKAAIGEAWDNNQFLKYAPTDANGNKIVADALTQEDLNAVVQGVVDRCDAKDGLKDGIINSWEKCDFKPEMIEKKIGKKKVDLLNAIFNGAKNSKGENVYASWPYDAGINTRGWRMWKHGTSKTGTPNSMNFMMGASSLSDYYMKPAKPGMKSTEFDFDKDVVKTNEIGGLNDADKTDLSTFKARGGKMIIYEGVSDPVFSAHDIRDWYKKLVENMGNVDSFTRLFMVPGMNHCGGGPAMENFDALTALEKWTEENIAPDYIVGKAGKEYPNPNKEQPLCPYPKVAIYVGGDKNKASSFECK
;
A
#
# COMPACT_ATOMS: atom_id res chain seq x y z
N MET A 1 2.93 -1.34 76.43
CA MET A 1 3.71 -2.26 77.29
C MET A 1 4.65 -3.08 76.40
N LYS A 2 5.94 -3.04 76.73
CA LYS A 2 7.10 -3.92 76.43
C LYS A 2 7.43 -4.02 74.93
N LYS A 3 8.51 -3.31 74.45
CA LYS A 3 9.97 -3.41 74.75
C LYS A 3 10.58 -4.63 74.08
N PHE A 4 11.53 -4.45 73.21
CA PHE A 4 13.02 -4.48 73.23
C PHE A 4 13.51 -5.50 72.20
N LYS A 5 14.59 -5.44 71.47
CA LYS A 5 15.88 -4.71 71.37
C LYS A 5 16.48 -5.13 70.03
N LEU A 6 17.01 -4.34 69.18
CA LEU A 6 18.35 -3.75 69.00
C LEU A 6 19.53 -4.67 69.36
N MET A 7 20.31 -5.07 68.35
CA MET A 7 21.76 -5.14 68.48
C MET A 7 22.45 -5.03 67.11
N MET A 8 23.23 -3.99 67.04
CA MET A 8 24.37 -3.75 66.17
C MET A 8 25.55 -4.66 66.55
N VAL A 9 26.50 -4.82 65.59
CA VAL A 9 27.96 -4.75 65.71
C VAL A 9 28.55 -5.21 64.38
N SER A 10 29.11 -4.43 63.58
CA SER A 10 30.33 -3.66 63.37
C SER A 10 31.51 -4.50 62.85
N SER A 11 31.92 -4.07 61.66
CA SER A 11 33.27 -3.68 61.20
C SER A 11 34.38 -4.71 61.10
N LEU A 12 35.04 -4.80 59.99
CA LEU A 12 36.38 -4.23 59.72
C LEU A 12 37.03 -4.73 58.43
N LEU A 13 37.39 -3.76 57.57
CA LEU A 13 38.68 -3.51 56.91
C LEU A 13 39.30 -4.50 55.88
N MET A 14 39.44 -3.95 54.71
CA MET A 14 40.59 -3.77 53.81
C MET A 14 41.46 -5.00 53.43
N VAL A 15 41.63 -5.10 52.08
CA VAL A 15 42.93 -4.82 51.42
C VAL A 15 42.75 -4.76 49.92
N ALA A 16 43.39 -3.78 49.31
CA ALA A 16 43.43 -3.51 47.87
C ALA A 16 44.15 -4.62 47.10
N GLY A 17 43.59 -4.92 45.91
CA GLY A 17 44.26 -5.72 44.89
C GLY A 17 43.88 -5.19 43.52
N ILE A 18 44.74 -4.31 43.00
CA ILE A 18 44.72 -3.90 41.58
C ILE A 18 45.15 -5.11 40.78
N THR A 19 44.25 -5.67 39.97
CA THR A 19 44.60 -6.56 38.87
C THR A 19 43.88 -6.14 37.61
N THR A 20 44.69 -5.80 36.65
CA THR A 20 44.50 -5.49 35.24
C THR A 20 43.35 -6.28 34.60
N PHE A 21 42.36 -5.56 34.07
CA PHE A 21 41.38 -6.10 33.12
C PHE A 21 42.09 -6.36 31.79
N ALA A 22 42.47 -7.60 31.56
CA ALA A 22 42.79 -8.11 30.25
C ALA A 22 41.47 -8.38 29.53
N GLU A 23 41.30 -7.72 28.39
CA GLU A 23 40.22 -7.98 27.42
C GLU A 23 40.16 -9.46 27.07
N ARG A 24 39.14 -10.16 27.54
CA ARG A 24 38.66 -11.38 26.91
C ARG A 24 37.59 -10.98 25.91
N ALA A 25 38.04 -10.79 24.68
CA ALA A 25 37.16 -10.83 23.51
C ALA A 25 36.44 -12.19 23.48
N ASN A 26 35.23 -12.25 24.02
CA ASN A 26 34.33 -13.35 23.82
C ASN A 26 33.72 -13.19 22.40
N ASN A 27 34.41 -13.76 21.42
CA ASN A 27 33.82 -14.12 20.13
C ASN A 27 32.71 -15.17 20.36
N LYS A 28 31.55 -14.73 20.84
CA LYS A 28 30.33 -15.49 20.62
C LYS A 28 30.03 -15.40 19.11
N LYS A 29 30.45 -16.43 18.37
CA LYS A 29 29.82 -16.76 17.09
C LYS A 29 28.31 -16.68 17.32
N ILE A 30 27.68 -15.67 16.71
CA ILE A 30 26.24 -15.69 16.49
C ILE A 30 26.03 -16.86 15.56
N GLU A 31 25.71 -18.02 16.09
CA GLU A 31 25.13 -19.09 15.33
C GLU A 31 23.84 -18.52 14.72
N LYS A 32 23.90 -18.21 13.43
CA LYS A 32 22.69 -18.09 12.63
C LYS A 32 21.91 -19.39 12.88
N LYS A 33 20.84 -19.33 13.67
CA LYS A 33 19.84 -20.38 13.71
C LYS A 33 19.40 -20.57 12.25
N SER A 34 19.95 -21.57 11.58
CA SER A 34 19.45 -22.03 10.29
C SER A 34 18.01 -22.45 10.55
N GLY A 35 17.06 -21.67 10.08
CA GLY A 35 15.65 -22.07 10.14
C GLY A 35 15.55 -23.46 9.49
N VAL A 36 14.82 -24.36 10.12
CA VAL A 36 14.55 -25.68 9.55
C VAL A 36 13.65 -25.44 8.33
N PHE A 37 14.22 -25.51 7.14
CA PHE A 37 13.47 -25.44 5.90
C PHE A 37 12.83 -26.79 5.61
N THR A 38 11.55 -26.77 5.26
CA THR A 38 10.84 -27.95 4.77
C THR A 38 10.98 -27.96 3.24
N GLU A 39 11.32 -29.10 2.66
CA GLU A 39 11.67 -29.18 1.24
C GLU A 39 10.47 -29.53 0.36
N ALA A 40 10.34 -28.83 -0.77
CA ALA A 40 9.52 -29.22 -1.90
C ALA A 40 10.38 -29.93 -2.96
N THR A 41 9.82 -30.96 -3.58
CA THR A 41 10.47 -31.66 -4.69
C THR A 41 9.68 -31.52 -5.98
N LYS A 42 10.35 -31.74 -7.11
CA LYS A 42 9.73 -31.72 -8.44
C LYS A 42 8.59 -32.72 -8.56
N GLU A 43 8.78 -33.93 -8.03
CA GLU A 43 7.78 -35.02 -8.07
C GLU A 43 6.51 -34.61 -7.30
N LYS A 44 6.67 -34.07 -6.09
CA LYS A 44 5.54 -33.53 -5.31
C LYS A 44 4.85 -32.38 -6.03
N CYS A 45 5.61 -31.48 -6.66
CA CYS A 45 5.08 -30.39 -7.46
C CYS A 45 4.14 -30.90 -8.56
N MET A 46 4.64 -31.84 -9.36
CA MET A 46 3.84 -32.41 -10.46
C MET A 46 2.61 -33.15 -9.96
N SER A 47 2.68 -33.81 -8.80
CA SER A 47 1.54 -34.50 -8.20
C SER A 47 0.39 -33.57 -7.76
N LEU A 48 0.68 -32.29 -7.46
CA LEU A 48 -0.33 -31.32 -7.08
C LEU A 48 -1.39 -31.11 -8.16
N LYS A 49 -1.10 -31.38 -9.43
CA LYS A 49 -2.09 -31.32 -10.54
C LYS A 49 -3.32 -32.18 -10.27
N ASN A 50 -3.18 -33.26 -9.52
CA ASN A 50 -4.25 -34.21 -9.21
C ASN A 50 -4.89 -33.97 -7.83
N SER A 51 -4.55 -32.87 -7.16
CA SER A 51 -5.09 -32.54 -5.85
C SER A 51 -6.62 -32.37 -5.91
N LYS A 52 -7.33 -32.99 -4.97
CA LYS A 52 -8.77 -32.88 -4.84
C LYS A 52 -9.11 -31.89 -3.74
N ILE A 53 -9.36 -30.65 -4.12
CA ILE A 53 -9.80 -29.56 -3.24
C ILE A 53 -11.20 -29.14 -3.69
N TYR A 54 -12.10 -28.92 -2.73
CA TYR A 54 -13.49 -28.60 -3.02
C TYR A 54 -13.61 -27.36 -3.94
N GLN A 55 -14.42 -27.49 -4.97
CA GLN A 55 -14.66 -26.46 -5.98
C GLN A 55 -13.39 -25.84 -6.61
N THR A 56 -12.29 -26.59 -6.65
CA THR A 56 -11.01 -26.09 -7.16
C THR A 56 -10.50 -27.01 -8.27
N GLU A 57 -10.15 -26.43 -9.40
CA GLU A 57 -9.45 -27.09 -10.49
C GLU A 57 -8.01 -26.59 -10.56
N ILE A 58 -7.03 -27.47 -10.40
CA ILE A 58 -5.62 -27.13 -10.66
C ILE A 58 -5.41 -27.21 -12.17
N THR A 59 -5.20 -26.06 -12.82
CA THR A 59 -5.06 -25.96 -14.27
C THR A 59 -3.68 -26.29 -14.76
N SER A 60 -2.63 -25.99 -13.97
CA SER A 60 -1.24 -26.36 -14.28
C SER A 60 -0.37 -26.46 -13.03
N THR A 61 0.67 -27.29 -13.15
CA THR A 61 1.81 -27.32 -12.22
C THR A 61 3.10 -27.30 -13.02
N GLU A 62 4.07 -26.53 -12.57
CA GLU A 62 5.36 -26.34 -13.23
C GLU A 62 6.46 -26.26 -12.17
N TRP A 63 7.56 -26.99 -12.38
CA TRP A 63 8.76 -26.81 -11.57
C TRP A 63 9.71 -25.86 -12.27
N LYS A 64 10.07 -24.78 -11.60
CA LYS A 64 11.08 -23.82 -12.06
C LYS A 64 12.36 -24.01 -11.28
N GLU A 65 13.46 -24.13 -11.99
CA GLU A 65 14.80 -24.14 -11.40
C GLU A 65 15.18 -22.73 -10.89
N GLU A 66 16.20 -22.65 -10.07
CA GLU A 66 16.71 -21.37 -9.60
C GLU A 66 17.08 -20.45 -10.78
N GLY A 67 16.61 -19.22 -10.73
CA GLY A 67 16.83 -18.28 -11.84
C GLY A 67 16.26 -16.89 -11.58
N PRO A 68 16.40 -15.95 -12.55
CA PRO A 68 15.90 -14.60 -12.41
C PRO A 68 14.38 -14.59 -12.23
N LEU A 69 13.91 -13.68 -11.38
CA LEU A 69 12.46 -13.44 -11.23
C LEU A 69 11.89 -12.87 -12.51
N GLU A 70 10.68 -13.32 -12.85
CA GLU A 70 9.88 -12.75 -13.92
C GLU A 70 9.54 -11.29 -13.61
N GLU A 71 9.70 -10.42 -14.59
CA GLU A 71 9.24 -9.05 -14.49
C GLU A 71 7.70 -9.03 -14.63
N ASP A 72 7.03 -8.34 -13.73
CA ASP A 72 5.63 -8.02 -13.89
C ASP A 72 5.51 -6.92 -14.96
N GLU A 73 4.86 -7.21 -16.09
CA GLU A 73 4.67 -6.27 -17.20
C GLU A 73 4.03 -4.95 -16.76
N ASN A 74 3.20 -5.00 -15.75
CA ASN A 74 2.58 -3.81 -15.18
C ASN A 74 3.54 -3.00 -14.26
N ALA A 75 4.69 -3.53 -13.85
CA ALA A 75 5.70 -2.78 -13.09
C ALA A 75 6.28 -1.60 -13.90
N ARG A 76 6.20 -1.64 -15.24
CA ARG A 76 6.60 -0.54 -16.12
C ARG A 76 5.81 0.76 -15.89
N PHE A 77 4.56 0.65 -15.43
CA PHE A 77 3.72 1.82 -15.14
C PHE A 77 4.05 2.51 -13.81
N SER A 78 4.68 1.81 -12.89
CA SER A 78 5.00 2.33 -11.56
C SER A 78 6.41 2.90 -11.43
N GLY A 79 7.24 2.81 -12.49
CA GLY A 79 8.64 3.25 -12.43
C GLY A 79 9.53 2.39 -11.51
N SER A 80 8.98 1.34 -10.91
CA SER A 80 9.69 0.48 -10.00
C SER A 80 10.66 -0.43 -10.75
N SER A 81 11.94 -0.29 -10.48
CA SER A 81 12.89 -1.32 -10.88
C SER A 81 12.69 -2.54 -10.00
N THR A 82 12.36 -3.67 -10.61
CA THR A 82 12.60 -4.94 -9.95
C THR A 82 14.07 -5.00 -9.58
N ALA A 83 14.39 -5.10 -8.29
CA ALA A 83 15.72 -5.52 -7.91
C ALA A 83 15.99 -6.82 -8.69
N LYS A 84 17.14 -6.91 -9.34
CA LYS A 84 17.58 -8.15 -10.01
C LYS A 84 17.71 -9.21 -8.92
N ALA A 85 16.62 -9.90 -8.64
CA ALA A 85 16.55 -10.96 -7.63
C ALA A 85 16.45 -12.30 -8.34
N SER A 86 17.15 -13.31 -7.84
CA SER A 86 17.03 -14.68 -8.27
C SER A 86 16.02 -15.38 -7.39
N ALA A 87 15.03 -16.03 -8.00
CA ALA A 87 14.12 -16.92 -7.28
C ALA A 87 14.81 -18.25 -6.99
N PRO A 88 14.62 -18.85 -5.80
CA PRO A 88 15.03 -20.24 -5.57
C PRO A 88 14.26 -21.19 -6.50
N ALA A 89 14.73 -22.41 -6.67
CA ALA A 89 13.93 -23.45 -7.31
C ALA A 89 12.58 -23.56 -6.59
N HIS A 90 11.47 -23.64 -7.35
CA HIS A 90 10.12 -23.60 -6.78
C HIS A 90 9.07 -24.27 -7.69
N CYS A 91 7.98 -24.69 -7.08
CA CYS A 91 6.79 -25.16 -7.78
C CYS A 91 5.85 -23.99 -8.05
N VAL A 92 5.37 -23.84 -9.26
CA VAL A 92 4.30 -22.92 -9.65
C VAL A 92 3.02 -23.72 -9.85
N VAL A 93 1.97 -23.40 -9.13
CA VAL A 93 0.64 -24.00 -9.25
C VAL A 93 -0.33 -22.92 -9.70
N ARG A 94 -1.06 -23.16 -10.78
CA ARG A 94 -2.17 -22.31 -11.22
C ARG A 94 -3.48 -23.08 -11.14
N GLY A 95 -4.55 -22.38 -10.80
CA GLY A 95 -5.86 -23.00 -10.68
C GLY A 95 -6.99 -21.99 -10.71
N GLU A 96 -8.19 -22.54 -10.73
CA GLU A 96 -9.46 -21.83 -10.73
C GLU A 96 -10.36 -22.36 -9.60
N ILE A 97 -11.00 -21.45 -8.87
CA ILE A 97 -11.93 -21.78 -7.79
C ILE A 97 -13.33 -21.36 -8.22
N GLU A 98 -14.35 -22.17 -7.90
CA GLU A 98 -15.78 -21.88 -8.16
C GLU A 98 -16.08 -21.53 -9.62
N LYS A 99 -15.57 -22.32 -10.57
CA LYS A 99 -15.86 -22.15 -12.00
C LYS A 99 -17.35 -22.33 -12.25
N ARG A 100 -17.97 -21.33 -12.88
CA ARG A 100 -19.42 -21.27 -13.07
C ARG A 100 -19.82 -20.36 -14.23
N LYS A 101 -21.07 -20.51 -14.70
CA LYS A 101 -21.76 -19.51 -15.51
C LYS A 101 -22.37 -18.44 -14.60
N GLY A 102 -22.16 -17.18 -14.94
CA GLY A 102 -22.80 -16.05 -14.30
C GLY A 102 -24.23 -15.78 -14.78
N ALA A 103 -24.91 -14.88 -14.10
CA ALA A 103 -26.28 -14.46 -14.48
C ALA A 103 -26.31 -13.76 -15.85
N ASP A 104 -25.20 -13.19 -16.29
CA ASP A 104 -25.00 -12.54 -17.60
C ASP A 104 -24.56 -13.53 -18.70
N GLY A 105 -24.48 -14.83 -18.39
CA GLY A 105 -24.07 -15.91 -19.30
C GLY A 105 -22.56 -16.04 -19.51
N LYS A 106 -21.74 -15.18 -18.89
CA LYS A 106 -20.28 -15.27 -18.94
C LYS A 106 -19.74 -16.36 -18.01
N ASP A 107 -18.53 -16.84 -18.30
CA ASP A 107 -17.81 -17.74 -17.42
C ASP A 107 -17.06 -16.93 -16.34
N TYR A 108 -17.20 -17.36 -15.09
CA TYR A 108 -16.52 -16.79 -13.93
C TYR A 108 -15.81 -17.87 -13.14
N SER A 109 -14.65 -17.53 -12.63
CA SER A 109 -13.88 -18.31 -11.66
C SER A 109 -12.98 -17.36 -10.85
N ILE A 110 -12.43 -17.82 -9.76
CA ILE A 110 -11.35 -17.12 -9.05
C ILE A 110 -10.05 -17.78 -9.48
N GLY A 111 -9.32 -17.11 -10.37
CA GLY A 111 -7.99 -17.52 -10.79
C GLY A 111 -6.95 -17.24 -9.72
N PHE A 112 -5.96 -18.14 -9.58
CA PHE A 112 -4.84 -17.94 -8.66
C PHE A 112 -3.54 -18.53 -9.22
N GLU A 113 -2.42 -17.97 -8.74
CA GLU A 113 -1.08 -18.55 -8.85
C GLU A 113 -0.47 -18.70 -7.46
N LEU A 114 0.06 -19.89 -7.15
CA LEU A 114 0.75 -20.20 -5.90
C LEU A 114 2.16 -20.66 -6.22
N ARG A 115 3.17 -20.07 -5.57
CA ARG A 115 4.58 -20.47 -5.68
C ARG A 115 5.08 -21.05 -4.37
N LEU A 116 5.62 -22.27 -4.44
CA LEU A 116 6.08 -23.04 -3.29
C LEU A 116 7.60 -23.29 -3.45
N PRO A 117 8.45 -22.57 -2.67
CA PRO A 117 9.91 -22.66 -2.83
C PRO A 117 10.46 -24.03 -2.41
N SER A 118 11.55 -24.47 -3.05
CA SER A 118 12.23 -25.73 -2.69
C SER A 118 12.63 -25.79 -1.23
N LYS A 119 13.05 -24.64 -0.66
CA LYS A 119 13.37 -24.48 0.76
C LYS A 119 12.40 -23.48 1.39
N TRP A 120 11.38 -24.02 2.07
CA TRP A 120 10.33 -23.20 2.69
C TRP A 120 10.71 -22.76 4.12
N ASN A 121 10.56 -21.47 4.41
CA ASN A 121 10.83 -20.89 5.72
C ASN A 121 9.66 -20.98 6.71
N ASN A 122 8.62 -21.79 6.41
CA ASN A 122 7.37 -21.94 7.16
C ASN A 122 6.50 -20.67 7.21
N LYS A 123 6.68 -19.75 6.25
CA LYS A 123 5.88 -18.53 6.15
C LYS A 123 5.07 -18.52 4.85
N PHE A 124 3.88 -17.96 4.95
CA PHE A 124 2.96 -17.77 3.83
C PHE A 124 2.72 -16.28 3.62
N LEU A 125 2.66 -15.84 2.38
CA LEU A 125 2.31 -14.48 2.01
C LEU A 125 1.24 -14.46 0.94
N PHE A 126 0.15 -13.75 1.20
CA PHE A 126 -0.83 -13.38 0.19
C PHE A 126 -0.40 -12.05 -0.42
N GLN A 127 -0.15 -12.05 -1.73
CA GLN A 127 0.17 -10.86 -2.51
C GLN A 127 -1.12 -10.25 -3.03
N GLY A 128 -1.49 -9.06 -2.54
CA GLY A 128 -2.64 -8.29 -3.01
C GLY A 128 -2.49 -7.85 -4.47
N GLY A 129 -3.60 -7.64 -5.12
CA GLY A 129 -3.66 -7.23 -6.51
C GLY A 129 -3.59 -5.72 -6.74
N GLY A 130 -4.14 -5.22 -7.83
CA GLY A 130 -4.15 -3.80 -8.16
C GLY A 130 -5.26 -3.43 -9.13
N GLY A 131 -5.64 -2.17 -9.17
CA GLY A 131 -6.73 -1.67 -10.01
C GLY A 131 -8.04 -2.38 -9.69
N LEU A 132 -8.78 -2.79 -10.73
CA LEU A 132 -9.95 -3.63 -10.58
C LEU A 132 -9.60 -5.14 -10.66
N ASN A 133 -8.40 -5.56 -10.35
CA ASN A 133 -7.85 -6.92 -10.53
C ASN A 133 -8.17 -7.51 -11.94
N GLY A 134 -8.76 -8.68 -12.04
CA GLY A 134 -9.06 -9.33 -13.34
C GLY A 134 -7.84 -9.94 -14.03
N THR A 135 -6.71 -10.02 -13.33
CA THR A 135 -5.46 -10.59 -13.80
C THR A 135 -4.70 -11.23 -12.63
N VAL A 136 -4.25 -12.46 -12.81
CA VAL A 136 -3.36 -13.14 -11.86
C VAL A 136 -1.93 -12.67 -12.13
N SER A 137 -1.36 -11.88 -11.23
CA SER A 137 0.04 -11.46 -11.31
C SER A 137 0.98 -12.57 -10.84
N PRO A 138 2.25 -12.64 -11.32
CA PRO A 138 3.24 -13.57 -10.78
C PRO A 138 3.35 -13.46 -9.26
N ALA A 139 3.19 -14.58 -8.56
CA ALA A 139 3.17 -14.65 -7.10
C ALA A 139 4.61 -14.64 -6.53
N VAL A 140 5.28 -13.50 -6.61
CA VAL A 140 6.68 -13.35 -6.15
C VAL A 140 6.81 -12.68 -4.79
N GLY A 141 5.72 -12.15 -4.25
CA GLY A 141 5.72 -11.49 -2.94
C GLY A 141 6.32 -10.10 -2.95
N LYS A 142 6.08 -9.35 -4.02
CA LYS A 142 6.42 -7.95 -4.13
C LYS A 142 5.14 -7.13 -4.07
N ALA A 143 5.05 -6.19 -3.12
CA ALA A 143 3.98 -5.21 -3.14
C ALA A 143 4.19 -4.27 -4.32
N ARG A 144 3.11 -3.95 -5.00
CA ARG A 144 3.14 -3.00 -6.09
C ARG A 144 2.81 -1.61 -5.59
N PRO A 145 3.57 -0.67 -6.10
CA PRO A 145 4.93 -0.65 -6.62
C PRO A 145 5.94 -0.59 -5.49
N SER A 146 7.13 -0.74 -5.78
CA SER A 146 8.38 -1.06 -5.15
C SER A 146 8.80 -0.44 -3.82
N GLY A 147 8.06 0.32 -3.10
CA GLY A 147 8.55 0.94 -1.85
C GLY A 147 8.56 0.01 -0.64
N SER A 148 7.70 -0.99 -0.59
CA SER A 148 7.43 -1.74 0.65
C SER A 148 8.35 -2.92 0.93
N THR A 149 9.12 -3.39 -0.06
CA THR A 149 9.99 -4.58 0.09
C THR A 149 11.21 -4.46 -0.79
N ALA A 150 12.40 -4.45 -0.20
CA ALA A 150 13.67 -4.47 -0.93
C ALA A 150 13.90 -5.81 -1.63
N THR A 151 13.43 -6.91 -1.04
CA THR A 151 13.63 -8.27 -1.55
C THR A 151 12.28 -9.01 -1.58
N PRO A 152 11.87 -9.55 -2.74
CA PRO A 152 10.62 -10.30 -2.88
C PRO A 152 10.53 -11.48 -1.91
N ALA A 153 9.33 -11.74 -1.37
CA ALA A 153 9.14 -12.75 -0.33
C ALA A 153 9.50 -14.17 -0.80
N LEU A 154 9.24 -14.52 -2.07
CA LEU A 154 9.62 -15.81 -2.64
C LEU A 154 11.13 -16.07 -2.51
N THR A 155 11.98 -15.05 -2.76
CA THR A 155 13.44 -15.16 -2.63
C THR A 155 13.89 -15.33 -1.18
N ARG A 156 13.01 -15.04 -0.24
CA ARG A 156 13.21 -15.19 1.22
C ARG A 156 12.68 -16.53 1.74
N GLY A 157 12.18 -17.39 0.84
CA GLY A 157 11.67 -18.72 1.17
C GLY A 157 10.19 -18.76 1.58
N TYR A 158 9.42 -17.71 1.32
CA TYR A 158 7.97 -17.72 1.54
C TYR A 158 7.26 -18.52 0.46
N VAL A 159 6.18 -19.21 0.85
CA VAL A 159 5.12 -19.54 -0.10
C VAL A 159 4.33 -18.28 -0.39
N VAL A 160 4.08 -17.99 -1.66
CA VAL A 160 3.36 -16.79 -2.09
C VAL A 160 2.17 -17.17 -2.97
N VAL A 161 1.01 -16.50 -2.75
CA VAL A 161 -0.18 -16.62 -3.61
C VAL A 161 -0.61 -15.26 -4.12
N SER A 162 -1.16 -15.23 -5.34
CA SER A 162 -1.84 -14.09 -5.96
C SER A 162 -3.15 -14.53 -6.61
N THR A 163 -4.06 -13.59 -6.91
CA THR A 163 -5.37 -13.87 -7.51
C THR A 163 -5.83 -12.74 -8.43
N ASP A 164 -6.76 -13.07 -9.34
CA ASP A 164 -7.51 -12.09 -10.16
C ASP A 164 -8.73 -11.49 -9.45
N SER A 165 -9.03 -11.94 -8.23
CA SER A 165 -10.19 -11.55 -7.41
C SER A 165 -11.55 -11.95 -7.97
N GLY A 166 -11.62 -12.94 -8.87
CA GLY A 166 -12.85 -13.63 -9.24
C GLY A 166 -13.50 -13.21 -10.55
N HIS A 167 -12.76 -12.55 -11.43
CA HIS A 167 -13.14 -12.26 -12.80
C HIS A 167 -11.91 -12.10 -13.69
N SER A 168 -12.09 -12.13 -15.00
CA SER A 168 -11.04 -11.88 -15.99
C SER A 168 -11.22 -10.51 -16.65
N GLY A 169 -10.11 -9.91 -17.07
CA GLY A 169 -10.08 -8.63 -17.76
C GLY A 169 -9.70 -7.46 -16.85
N SER A 170 -8.42 -7.10 -16.88
CA SER A 170 -7.92 -5.88 -16.23
C SER A 170 -8.70 -4.66 -16.74
N ARG A 171 -9.25 -3.85 -15.84
CA ARG A 171 -10.11 -2.68 -16.13
C ARG A 171 -11.50 -3.01 -16.73
N ASP A 172 -11.88 -4.28 -16.86
CA ASP A 172 -13.25 -4.64 -17.24
C ASP A 172 -14.16 -4.57 -16.01
N THR A 173 -15.14 -3.67 -16.04
CA THR A 173 -16.16 -3.51 -15.01
C THR A 173 -17.42 -4.34 -15.27
N SER A 174 -17.45 -5.10 -16.35
CA SER A 174 -18.63 -5.88 -16.75
C SER A 174 -19.02 -6.97 -15.74
N PHE A 175 -18.06 -7.42 -14.91
CA PHE A 175 -18.32 -8.34 -13.79
C PHE A 175 -19.33 -7.79 -12.77
N ALA A 176 -19.52 -6.47 -12.72
CA ALA A 176 -20.51 -5.81 -11.87
C ALA A 176 -21.97 -6.23 -12.15
N LYS A 177 -22.22 -6.94 -13.26
CA LYS A 177 -23.52 -7.53 -13.64
C LYS A 177 -23.80 -8.87 -12.93
N ASP A 178 -22.78 -9.50 -12.36
CA ASP A 178 -22.89 -10.76 -11.64
C ASP A 178 -22.60 -10.55 -10.14
N GLN A 179 -23.60 -10.78 -9.30
CA GLN A 179 -23.52 -10.53 -7.87
C GLN A 179 -22.40 -11.32 -7.18
N GLN A 180 -22.18 -12.60 -7.58
CA GLN A 180 -21.12 -13.40 -6.98
C GLN A 180 -19.73 -12.90 -7.38
N ALA A 181 -19.55 -12.41 -8.61
CA ALA A 181 -18.31 -11.78 -9.03
C ALA A 181 -18.07 -10.46 -8.27
N VAL A 182 -19.14 -9.67 -8.03
CA VAL A 182 -19.06 -8.48 -7.16
C VAL A 182 -18.59 -8.85 -5.75
N LEU A 183 -19.14 -9.89 -5.12
CA LEU A 183 -18.75 -10.34 -3.79
C LEU A 183 -17.33 -10.90 -3.75
N ASN A 184 -16.92 -11.64 -4.79
CA ASN A 184 -15.56 -12.15 -4.91
C ASN A 184 -14.54 -11.00 -4.97
N TYR A 185 -14.77 -10.03 -5.87
CA TYR A 185 -13.91 -8.85 -5.97
C TYR A 185 -13.93 -8.01 -4.70
N ALA A 186 -15.10 -7.81 -4.11
CA ALA A 186 -15.23 -7.00 -2.91
C ALA A 186 -14.39 -7.55 -1.75
N PHE A 187 -14.49 -8.84 -1.42
CA PHE A 187 -13.76 -9.42 -0.27
C PHE A 187 -13.62 -10.96 -0.27
N GLN A 188 -14.51 -11.74 -0.95
CA GLN A 188 -14.56 -13.19 -0.73
C GLN A 188 -13.37 -13.94 -1.33
N SER A 189 -12.79 -13.47 -2.44
CA SER A 189 -11.66 -14.12 -3.10
C SER A 189 -10.48 -14.31 -2.15
N THR A 190 -10.18 -13.34 -1.30
CA THR A 190 -9.09 -13.42 -0.32
C THR A 190 -9.22 -14.65 0.59
N GLY A 191 -10.38 -14.87 1.19
CA GLY A 191 -10.60 -16.03 2.07
C GLY A 191 -10.57 -17.37 1.32
N LYS A 192 -11.22 -17.42 0.15
CA LYS A 192 -11.29 -18.63 -0.68
C LYS A 192 -9.91 -19.07 -1.17
N VAL A 193 -9.12 -18.12 -1.70
CA VAL A 193 -7.75 -18.38 -2.19
C VAL A 193 -6.81 -18.74 -1.04
N THR A 194 -6.92 -18.07 0.11
CA THR A 194 -6.12 -18.40 1.31
C THR A 194 -6.37 -19.85 1.75
N ASN A 195 -7.63 -20.28 1.77
CA ASN A 195 -7.99 -21.64 2.14
C ASN A 195 -7.36 -22.68 1.19
N VAL A 196 -7.49 -22.48 -0.12
CA VAL A 196 -6.91 -23.37 -1.15
C VAL A 196 -5.38 -23.38 -1.04
N ALA A 197 -4.75 -22.22 -0.90
CA ALA A 197 -3.31 -22.10 -0.74
C ALA A 197 -2.79 -22.87 0.48
N LYS A 198 -3.44 -22.73 1.64
CA LYS A 198 -3.06 -23.45 2.87
C LYS A 198 -3.25 -24.98 2.74
N GLN A 199 -4.24 -25.45 1.99
CA GLN A 199 -4.39 -26.87 1.69
C GLN A 199 -3.25 -27.39 0.79
N LEU A 200 -2.90 -26.65 -0.27
CA LEU A 200 -1.78 -27.02 -1.16
C LEU A 200 -0.43 -26.99 -0.42
N ILE A 201 -0.22 -26.03 0.48
CA ILE A 201 0.95 -25.97 1.38
C ILE A 201 1.03 -27.26 2.22
N LYS A 202 -0.08 -27.66 2.84
CA LYS A 202 -0.14 -28.87 3.65
C LYS A 202 0.16 -30.14 2.83
N ILE A 203 -0.34 -30.21 1.59
CA ILE A 203 -0.04 -31.34 0.68
C ILE A 203 1.44 -31.36 0.32
N MET A 204 2.04 -30.20 -0.03
CA MET A 204 3.44 -30.09 -0.43
C MET A 204 4.40 -30.40 0.72
N TYR A 205 4.21 -29.76 1.86
CA TYR A 205 5.19 -29.75 2.96
C TYR A 205 4.78 -30.61 4.17
N SER A 206 3.57 -31.21 4.15
CA SER A 206 3.00 -31.94 5.29
C SER A 206 2.84 -31.10 6.56
N SER A 207 2.87 -29.77 6.44
CA SER A 207 2.78 -28.80 7.53
C SER A 207 1.96 -27.59 7.12
N GLN A 208 1.42 -26.86 8.11
CA GLN A 208 0.80 -25.55 7.92
C GLN A 208 1.83 -24.44 8.09
N PRO A 209 1.59 -23.23 7.53
CA PRO A 209 2.42 -22.07 7.81
C PRO A 209 2.47 -21.77 9.32
N LYS A 210 3.64 -21.46 9.83
CA LYS A 210 3.81 -20.97 11.19
C LYS A 210 3.31 -19.52 11.30
N HIS A 211 3.56 -18.72 10.27
CA HIS A 211 3.11 -17.34 10.16
C HIS A 211 2.52 -17.08 8.77
N SER A 212 1.44 -16.33 8.74
CA SER A 212 0.73 -15.94 7.52
C SER A 212 0.69 -14.41 7.42
N TYR A 213 1.09 -13.89 6.28
CA TYR A 213 1.16 -12.45 5.99
C TYR A 213 0.31 -12.09 4.80
N PHE A 214 -0.20 -10.87 4.81
CA PHE A 214 -0.80 -10.23 3.63
C PHE A 214 0.00 -8.96 3.29
N MET A 215 0.32 -8.74 2.02
CA MET A 215 0.98 -7.52 1.58
C MET A 215 0.44 -7.08 0.24
N GLY A 216 0.00 -5.82 0.17
CA GLY A 216 -0.49 -5.24 -1.08
C GLY A 216 -0.46 -3.73 -1.07
N CYS A 217 -0.55 -3.13 -2.25
CA CYS A 217 -0.63 -1.70 -2.45
C CYS A 217 -1.83 -1.33 -3.32
N SER A 218 -2.34 -0.10 -3.23
CA SER A 218 -3.48 0.34 -4.02
C SER A 218 -4.76 -0.44 -3.66
N ASN A 219 -5.44 -1.06 -4.63
CA ASN A 219 -6.52 -2.01 -4.35
C ASN A 219 -6.02 -3.18 -3.50
N GLY A 220 -4.78 -3.67 -3.70
CA GLY A 220 -4.16 -4.67 -2.83
C GLY A 220 -3.97 -4.19 -1.39
N GLY A 221 -3.76 -2.89 -1.17
CA GLY A 221 -3.77 -2.27 0.15
C GLY A 221 -5.17 -2.29 0.79
N ARG A 222 -6.24 -2.07 -0.01
CA ARG A 222 -7.63 -2.27 0.42
C ARG A 222 -7.87 -3.72 0.83
N GLU A 223 -7.47 -4.67 -0.04
CA GLU A 223 -7.59 -6.11 0.24
C GLU A 223 -6.85 -6.49 1.53
N ALA A 224 -5.68 -5.89 1.78
CA ALA A 224 -4.92 -6.06 3.01
C ALA A 224 -5.68 -5.56 4.24
N MET A 225 -6.27 -4.36 4.19
CA MET A 225 -7.10 -3.85 5.28
C MET A 225 -8.37 -4.70 5.47
N GLN A 226 -8.98 -5.19 4.39
CA GLN A 226 -10.11 -6.12 4.48
C GLN A 226 -9.72 -7.46 5.10
N ALA A 227 -8.49 -7.93 4.88
CA ALA A 227 -7.99 -9.14 5.54
C ALA A 227 -8.01 -9.00 7.07
N ALA A 228 -7.65 -7.81 7.62
CA ALA A 228 -7.79 -7.54 9.05
C ALA A 228 -9.26 -7.54 9.52
N MET A 229 -10.19 -7.04 8.67
CA MET A 229 -11.61 -6.90 9.00
C MET A 229 -12.39 -8.22 8.90
N TYR A 230 -12.22 -8.95 7.80
CA TYR A 230 -13.05 -10.12 7.48
C TYR A 230 -12.36 -11.46 7.72
N TYR A 231 -11.02 -11.47 7.74
CA TYR A 231 -10.21 -12.69 7.89
C TYR A 231 -9.17 -12.57 9.02
N PRO A 232 -9.55 -12.04 10.21
CA PRO A 232 -8.61 -11.75 11.29
C PRO A 232 -7.90 -13.00 11.83
N ASN A 233 -8.43 -14.21 11.53
CA ASN A 233 -7.85 -15.48 11.94
C ASN A 233 -6.86 -16.06 10.93
N GLU A 234 -6.80 -15.50 9.72
CA GLU A 234 -6.00 -16.05 8.63
C GLU A 234 -4.61 -15.44 8.52
N PHE A 235 -4.42 -14.23 9.05
CA PHE A 235 -3.18 -13.47 8.90
C PHE A 235 -2.68 -12.95 10.24
N ASP A 236 -1.39 -13.18 10.51
CA ASP A 236 -0.68 -12.70 11.69
C ASP A 236 -0.13 -11.28 11.48
N GLY A 237 0.22 -10.95 10.24
CA GLY A 237 0.76 -9.65 9.88
C GLY A 237 0.26 -9.13 8.53
N ILE A 238 0.05 -7.81 8.46
CA ILE A 238 -0.50 -7.13 7.28
C ILE A 238 0.34 -5.90 6.94
N VAL A 239 0.72 -5.76 5.65
CA VAL A 239 1.24 -4.52 5.07
C VAL A 239 0.22 -3.98 4.08
N ALA A 240 -0.36 -2.81 4.37
CA ALA A 240 -1.28 -2.09 3.50
C ALA A 240 -0.60 -0.81 2.98
N GLY A 241 -0.20 -0.82 1.71
CA GLY A 241 0.43 0.32 1.08
C GLY A 241 -0.55 1.15 0.27
N ASN A 242 -0.48 2.47 0.38
CA ASN A 242 -1.34 3.42 -0.34
C ASN A 242 -2.75 2.85 -0.54
N PRO A 243 -3.44 2.46 0.55
CA PRO A 243 -4.62 1.64 0.45
C PRO A 243 -5.80 2.42 -0.14
N GLY A 244 -6.39 1.87 -1.21
CA GLY A 244 -7.67 2.34 -1.71
C GLY A 244 -8.83 1.94 -0.78
N PHE A 245 -8.69 2.20 0.51
CA PHE A 245 -9.59 1.66 1.53
C PHE A 245 -11.03 2.15 1.42
N ARG A 246 -11.26 3.31 0.76
CA ARG A 246 -12.59 3.84 0.41
C ARG A 246 -12.70 4.09 -1.09
N LEU A 247 -12.52 3.04 -1.92
CA LEU A 247 -12.56 3.16 -3.38
C LEU A 247 -13.86 3.76 -3.90
N SER A 248 -15.00 3.47 -3.26
CA SER A 248 -16.30 4.05 -3.65
C SER A 248 -16.30 5.57 -3.56
N LYS A 249 -15.57 6.16 -2.60
CA LYS A 249 -15.45 7.60 -2.38
C LYS A 249 -14.30 8.21 -3.19
N ALA A 250 -13.20 7.48 -3.36
CA ALA A 250 -12.11 7.89 -4.24
C ALA A 250 -12.59 8.06 -5.69
N ALA A 251 -13.43 7.15 -6.20
CA ALA A 251 -14.04 7.28 -7.53
C ALA A 251 -14.89 8.54 -7.70
N ILE A 252 -15.57 9.01 -6.62
CA ILE A 252 -16.27 10.30 -6.60
C ILE A 252 -15.26 11.46 -6.69
N GLY A 253 -14.14 11.37 -5.94
CA GLY A 253 -13.05 12.34 -6.01
C GLY A 253 -12.42 12.43 -7.40
N GLU A 254 -12.22 11.28 -8.07
CA GLU A 254 -11.72 11.22 -9.44
C GLU A 254 -12.69 11.87 -10.45
N ALA A 255 -14.01 11.64 -10.31
CA ALA A 255 -15.03 12.30 -11.12
C ALA A 255 -15.04 13.83 -10.89
N TRP A 256 -14.86 14.26 -9.64
CA TRP A 256 -14.72 15.68 -9.31
C TRP A 256 -13.51 16.30 -10.01
N ASP A 257 -12.35 15.68 -9.89
CA ASP A 257 -11.13 16.17 -10.54
C ASP A 257 -11.29 16.26 -12.05
N ASN A 258 -11.86 15.23 -12.69
CA ASN A 258 -12.14 15.24 -14.11
C ASN A 258 -13.01 16.45 -14.51
N ASN A 259 -14.06 16.74 -13.73
CA ASN A 259 -14.95 17.88 -13.98
C ASN A 259 -14.22 19.21 -13.82
N GLN A 260 -13.37 19.36 -12.79
CA GLN A 260 -12.60 20.59 -12.60
C GLN A 260 -11.56 20.76 -13.72
N PHE A 261 -10.85 19.72 -14.11
CA PHE A 261 -9.91 19.80 -15.23
C PHE A 261 -10.63 20.19 -16.53
N LEU A 262 -11.77 19.58 -16.87
CA LEU A 262 -12.57 19.95 -18.05
C LEU A 262 -13.06 21.41 -18.01
N LYS A 263 -13.51 21.87 -16.84
CA LYS A 263 -13.99 23.25 -16.64
C LYS A 263 -12.89 24.27 -16.92
N TYR A 264 -11.69 24.01 -16.44
CA TYR A 264 -10.58 24.97 -16.50
C TYR A 264 -9.64 24.77 -17.69
N ALA A 265 -9.74 23.64 -18.42
CA ALA A 265 -8.92 23.36 -19.59
C ALA A 265 -9.09 24.41 -20.68
N PRO A 266 -8.02 24.79 -21.39
CA PRO A 266 -8.12 25.60 -22.62
C PRO A 266 -8.85 24.80 -23.71
N THR A 267 -9.41 25.55 -24.67
CA THR A 267 -10.09 24.98 -25.83
C THR A 267 -9.19 25.19 -27.05
N ASP A 268 -9.00 24.14 -27.85
CA ASP A 268 -8.25 24.21 -29.11
C ASP A 268 -9.07 24.90 -30.22
N ALA A 269 -8.47 25.05 -31.40
CA ALA A 269 -9.14 25.66 -32.55
C ALA A 269 -10.36 24.87 -33.05
N ASN A 270 -10.48 23.59 -32.71
CA ASN A 270 -11.59 22.70 -33.08
C ASN A 270 -12.69 22.64 -32.02
N GLY A 271 -12.55 23.42 -30.92
CA GLY A 271 -13.52 23.44 -29.82
C GLY A 271 -13.31 22.34 -28.77
N ASN A 272 -12.23 21.54 -28.83
CA ASN A 272 -11.96 20.47 -27.88
C ASN A 272 -11.27 21.00 -26.62
N LYS A 273 -11.64 20.46 -25.47
CA LYS A 273 -10.97 20.74 -24.21
C LYS A 273 -9.64 19.97 -24.09
N ILE A 274 -8.54 20.67 -23.95
CA ILE A 274 -7.20 20.06 -23.78
C ILE A 274 -6.87 19.97 -22.30
N VAL A 275 -7.32 18.90 -21.67
CA VAL A 275 -7.20 18.66 -20.20
C VAL A 275 -5.74 18.70 -19.74
N ALA A 276 -4.82 18.17 -20.53
CA ALA A 276 -3.40 18.17 -20.24
C ALA A 276 -2.77 19.59 -20.15
N ASP A 277 -3.46 20.61 -20.66
CA ASP A 277 -3.01 22.00 -20.61
C ASP A 277 -3.70 22.85 -19.54
N ALA A 278 -4.61 22.25 -18.77
CA ALA A 278 -5.20 22.94 -17.63
C ALA A 278 -4.15 23.32 -16.57
N LEU A 279 -3.15 22.44 -16.36
CA LEU A 279 -1.90 22.69 -15.61
C LEU A 279 -0.73 22.19 -16.45
N THR A 280 0.14 23.07 -16.87
CA THR A 280 1.37 22.70 -17.60
C THR A 280 2.41 22.13 -16.64
N GLN A 281 3.50 21.56 -17.17
CA GLN A 281 4.61 21.11 -16.33
C GLN A 281 5.26 22.28 -15.57
N GLU A 282 5.37 23.45 -16.21
CA GLU A 282 5.89 24.68 -15.62
C GLU A 282 5.02 25.17 -14.47
N ASP A 283 3.68 25.04 -14.59
CA ASP A 283 2.76 25.38 -13.50
C ASP A 283 2.94 24.44 -12.31
N LEU A 284 3.03 23.12 -12.55
CA LEU A 284 3.27 22.15 -11.50
C LEU A 284 4.64 22.35 -10.83
N ASN A 285 5.67 22.70 -11.61
CA ASN A 285 6.99 23.04 -11.06
C ASN A 285 6.90 24.30 -10.18
N ALA A 286 6.12 25.30 -10.59
CA ALA A 286 5.90 26.52 -9.78
C ALA A 286 5.16 26.21 -8.48
N VAL A 287 4.18 25.30 -8.50
CA VAL A 287 3.48 24.82 -7.30
C VAL A 287 4.47 24.14 -6.35
N VAL A 288 5.24 23.15 -6.82
CA VAL A 288 6.21 22.43 -5.98
C VAL A 288 7.28 23.36 -5.43
N GLN A 289 7.81 24.28 -6.25
CA GLN A 289 8.78 25.28 -5.76
C GLN A 289 8.18 26.13 -4.63
N GLY A 290 6.92 26.59 -4.78
CA GLY A 290 6.24 27.35 -3.74
C GLY A 290 6.02 26.56 -2.45
N VAL A 291 5.70 25.27 -2.58
CA VAL A 291 5.55 24.34 -1.44
C VAL A 291 6.89 24.13 -0.73
N VAL A 292 7.95 23.86 -1.46
CA VAL A 292 9.33 23.66 -0.92
C VAL A 292 9.81 24.95 -0.25
N ASP A 293 9.71 26.09 -0.92
CA ASP A 293 10.14 27.38 -0.35
C ASP A 293 9.44 27.70 0.98
N ARG A 294 8.16 27.29 1.11
CA ARG A 294 7.33 27.60 2.27
C ARG A 294 7.46 26.58 3.41
N CYS A 295 7.65 25.30 3.09
CA CYS A 295 7.41 24.23 4.05
C CYS A 295 8.62 23.36 4.38
N ASP A 296 9.62 23.26 3.48
CA ASP A 296 10.76 22.36 3.59
C ASP A 296 11.54 22.55 4.91
N ALA A 297 11.81 23.80 5.29
CA ALA A 297 12.57 24.10 6.51
C ALA A 297 11.85 23.77 7.83
N LYS A 298 10.56 23.36 7.79
CA LYS A 298 9.75 23.18 9.02
C LYS A 298 10.10 21.90 9.81
N ASP A 299 10.85 20.99 9.21
CA ASP A 299 11.39 19.79 9.86
C ASP A 299 12.87 19.93 10.27
N GLY A 300 13.43 21.14 10.12
CA GLY A 300 14.81 21.48 10.51
C GLY A 300 15.84 21.32 9.39
N LEU A 301 15.46 20.90 8.19
CA LEU A 301 16.38 20.71 7.06
C LEU A 301 15.74 21.24 5.77
N LYS A 302 16.55 21.80 4.88
CA LYS A 302 16.15 22.15 3.50
C LYS A 302 16.75 21.12 2.55
N ASP A 303 15.97 20.10 2.22
CA ASP A 303 16.41 19.01 1.35
C ASP A 303 15.35 18.55 0.32
N GLY A 304 14.23 19.26 0.25
CA GLY A 304 13.14 18.97 -0.67
C GLY A 304 12.15 17.91 -0.16
N ILE A 305 12.32 17.43 1.09
CA ILE A 305 11.40 16.48 1.73
C ILE A 305 10.62 17.19 2.83
N ILE A 306 9.31 17.20 2.74
CA ILE A 306 8.45 17.96 3.66
C ILE A 306 7.93 17.03 4.75
N ASN A 307 8.80 16.62 5.72
CA ASN A 307 8.36 15.72 6.78
C ASN A 307 7.25 16.33 7.64
N SER A 308 7.30 17.62 7.91
CA SER A 308 6.23 18.35 8.63
C SER A 308 5.07 18.76 7.72
N TRP A 309 4.62 17.89 6.84
CA TRP A 309 3.62 18.16 5.79
C TRP A 309 2.27 18.70 6.35
N GLU A 310 1.80 18.23 7.51
CA GLU A 310 0.59 18.78 8.15
C GLU A 310 0.76 20.23 8.62
N LYS A 311 1.99 20.69 8.84
CA LYS A 311 2.30 22.08 9.19
C LYS A 311 2.55 22.96 7.96
N CYS A 312 2.44 22.40 6.75
CA CYS A 312 2.60 23.17 5.52
C CYS A 312 1.39 24.06 5.29
N ASP A 313 1.62 25.36 5.28
CA ASP A 313 0.61 26.39 5.10
C ASP A 313 0.68 27.06 3.73
N PHE A 314 1.24 26.36 2.74
CA PHE A 314 1.25 26.80 1.34
C PHE A 314 -0.19 26.96 0.82
N LYS A 315 -0.41 28.04 0.06
CA LYS A 315 -1.66 28.30 -0.66
C LYS A 315 -1.35 28.73 -2.10
N PRO A 316 -2.13 28.27 -3.11
CA PRO A 316 -1.88 28.60 -4.51
C PRO A 316 -1.88 30.10 -4.79
N GLU A 317 -2.58 30.92 -3.99
CA GLU A 317 -2.58 32.37 -4.10
C GLU A 317 -1.18 32.99 -3.94
N MET A 318 -0.28 32.33 -3.21
CA MET A 318 1.09 32.78 -3.00
C MET A 318 1.90 32.82 -4.30
N ILE A 319 1.47 32.04 -5.30
CA ILE A 319 2.13 31.95 -6.61
C ILE A 319 1.22 32.43 -7.76
N GLU A 320 0.11 33.12 -7.48
CA GLU A 320 -0.85 33.57 -8.49
C GLU A 320 -0.19 34.40 -9.59
N LYS A 321 0.77 35.25 -9.24
CA LYS A 321 1.53 36.05 -10.23
C LYS A 321 2.32 35.19 -11.24
N LYS A 322 2.66 33.94 -10.87
CA LYS A 322 3.42 33.02 -11.75
C LYS A 322 2.49 32.20 -12.65
N ILE A 323 1.37 31.68 -12.11
CA ILE A 323 0.52 30.71 -12.80
C ILE A 323 -0.83 31.29 -13.27
N GLY A 324 -1.24 32.44 -12.72
CA GLY A 324 -2.50 33.11 -13.01
C GLY A 324 -3.70 32.60 -12.24
N LYS A 325 -4.69 33.49 -12.06
CA LYS A 325 -5.89 33.26 -11.22
C LYS A 325 -6.67 31.99 -11.59
N LYS A 326 -6.84 31.73 -12.91
CA LYS A 326 -7.59 30.56 -13.39
C LYS A 326 -7.00 29.22 -12.90
N LYS A 327 -5.67 29.10 -12.84
CA LYS A 327 -4.97 27.90 -12.36
C LYS A 327 -4.96 27.81 -10.85
N VAL A 328 -4.93 28.95 -10.15
CA VAL A 328 -5.14 29.01 -8.69
C VAL A 328 -6.52 28.48 -8.34
N ASP A 329 -7.57 28.91 -9.05
CA ASP A 329 -8.94 28.41 -8.82
C ASP A 329 -9.07 26.91 -9.08
N LEU A 330 -8.41 26.38 -10.13
CA LEU A 330 -8.35 24.95 -10.41
C LEU A 330 -7.66 24.18 -9.28
N LEU A 331 -6.48 24.63 -8.84
CA LEU A 331 -5.75 24.02 -7.73
C LEU A 331 -6.59 23.99 -6.45
N ASN A 332 -7.23 25.12 -6.11
CA ASN A 332 -8.13 25.18 -4.95
C ASN A 332 -9.31 24.21 -5.09
N ALA A 333 -9.90 24.10 -6.28
CA ALA A 333 -11.02 23.20 -6.50
C ALA A 333 -10.64 21.72 -6.32
N ILE A 334 -9.43 21.32 -6.76
CA ILE A 334 -8.93 19.95 -6.64
C ILE A 334 -8.47 19.66 -5.20
N PHE A 335 -7.58 20.50 -4.65
CA PHE A 335 -6.94 20.24 -3.37
C PHE A 335 -7.88 20.37 -2.17
N ASN A 336 -8.96 21.14 -2.26
CA ASN A 336 -9.99 21.19 -1.23
C ASN A 336 -10.95 19.97 -1.23
N GLY A 337 -10.79 19.04 -2.16
CA GLY A 337 -11.60 17.82 -2.27
C GLY A 337 -12.96 18.03 -2.93
N ALA A 338 -13.60 16.91 -3.28
CA ALA A 338 -14.91 16.90 -3.90
C ALA A 338 -15.99 17.40 -2.93
N LYS A 339 -16.91 18.24 -3.44
CA LYS A 339 -17.95 18.89 -2.64
C LYS A 339 -19.32 18.78 -3.28
N ASN A 340 -20.35 18.76 -2.45
CA ASN A 340 -21.73 18.92 -2.88
C ASN A 340 -22.07 20.43 -3.03
N SER A 341 -23.31 20.74 -3.46
CA SER A 341 -23.77 22.13 -3.65
C SER A 341 -23.82 22.96 -2.37
N LYS A 342 -23.85 22.30 -1.19
CA LYS A 342 -23.81 22.96 0.13
C LYS A 342 -22.39 23.26 0.59
N GLY A 343 -21.36 22.85 -0.17
CA GLY A 343 -19.95 23.00 0.19
C GLY A 343 -19.43 21.91 1.14
N GLU A 344 -20.23 20.89 1.44
CA GLU A 344 -19.81 19.75 2.27
C GLU A 344 -18.92 18.80 1.47
N ASN A 345 -17.84 18.32 2.07
CA ASN A 345 -16.94 17.38 1.41
C ASN A 345 -17.59 16.00 1.25
N VAL A 346 -17.60 15.48 0.02
CA VAL A 346 -18.02 14.11 -0.32
C VAL A 346 -16.83 13.18 -0.55
N TYR A 347 -15.62 13.76 -0.64
CA TYR A 347 -14.33 13.09 -0.53
C TYR A 347 -13.31 14.02 0.15
N ALA A 348 -12.22 13.45 0.66
CA ALA A 348 -11.18 14.17 1.39
C ALA A 348 -10.46 15.23 0.55
N SER A 349 -9.94 16.27 1.21
CA SER A 349 -8.99 17.23 0.64
C SER A 349 -7.61 16.57 0.46
N TRP A 350 -6.71 17.27 -0.24
CA TRP A 350 -5.37 16.77 -0.56
C TRP A 350 -4.29 17.66 0.06
N PRO A 351 -3.18 17.11 0.56
CA PRO A 351 -2.04 17.92 0.97
C PRO A 351 -1.26 18.43 -0.24
N TYR A 352 -0.63 19.61 -0.09
CA TYR A 352 0.42 20.07 -1.01
C TYR A 352 1.75 19.49 -0.58
N ASP A 353 2.47 18.85 -1.52
CA ASP A 353 3.72 18.15 -1.23
C ASP A 353 4.66 18.14 -2.44
N ALA A 354 5.91 17.71 -2.26
CA ALA A 354 6.98 17.83 -3.25
C ALA A 354 6.82 16.94 -4.51
N GLY A 355 5.99 15.89 -4.45
CA GLY A 355 5.81 14.96 -5.59
C GLY A 355 4.71 15.33 -6.58
N ILE A 356 4.08 16.51 -6.47
CA ILE A 356 2.95 16.92 -7.31
C ILE A 356 3.35 17.17 -8.79
N ASN A 357 4.60 17.56 -9.06
CA ASN A 357 5.08 17.83 -10.43
C ASN A 357 5.64 16.61 -11.16
N THR A 358 5.54 15.43 -10.58
CA THR A 358 6.07 14.21 -11.17
C THR A 358 5.22 13.67 -12.30
N ARG A 359 5.85 12.85 -13.16
CA ARG A 359 5.13 12.13 -14.22
C ARG A 359 4.02 11.24 -13.65
N GLY A 360 4.26 10.56 -12.51
CA GLY A 360 3.28 9.68 -11.86
C GLY A 360 2.02 10.44 -11.47
N TRP A 361 2.16 11.58 -10.80
CA TRP A 361 1.04 12.43 -10.41
C TRP A 361 0.24 12.90 -11.62
N ARG A 362 0.95 13.39 -12.66
CA ARG A 362 0.32 13.87 -13.89
C ARG A 362 -0.46 12.79 -14.63
N MET A 363 0.10 11.59 -14.76
CA MET A 363 -0.57 10.47 -15.43
C MET A 363 -1.89 10.09 -14.78
N TRP A 364 -2.01 10.20 -13.48
CA TRP A 364 -3.26 9.93 -12.78
C TRP A 364 -4.27 11.07 -12.95
N LYS A 365 -3.88 12.31 -12.66
CA LYS A 365 -4.80 13.45 -12.55
C LYS A 365 -5.32 13.97 -13.90
N HIS A 366 -4.45 14.34 -14.82
CA HIS A 366 -4.87 15.01 -16.07
C HIS A 366 -4.20 14.53 -17.35
N GLY A 367 -3.24 13.63 -17.26
CA GLY A 367 -2.60 12.99 -18.41
C GLY A 367 -1.75 13.94 -19.25
N THR A 368 -1.49 13.53 -20.50
CA THR A 368 -0.60 14.21 -21.45
C THR A 368 -1.20 14.44 -22.83
N SER A 369 -2.43 13.95 -23.08
CA SER A 369 -3.06 14.02 -24.39
C SER A 369 -3.37 15.46 -24.79
N LYS A 370 -2.99 15.79 -26.03
CA LYS A 370 -3.27 17.08 -26.69
C LYS A 370 -4.36 16.97 -27.78
N THR A 371 -5.11 15.86 -27.79
CA THR A 371 -6.07 15.55 -28.88
C THR A 371 -7.53 15.80 -28.51
N GLY A 372 -7.81 16.41 -27.38
CA GLY A 372 -9.19 16.55 -26.88
C GLY A 372 -9.78 15.28 -26.24
N THR A 373 -9.09 14.14 -26.37
CA THR A 373 -9.43 12.91 -25.65
C THR A 373 -8.49 12.75 -24.48
N PRO A 374 -8.95 12.92 -23.22
CA PRO A 374 -8.11 12.76 -22.05
C PRO A 374 -7.57 11.34 -21.91
N ASN A 375 -6.31 11.20 -21.48
CA ASN A 375 -5.62 9.92 -21.32
C ASN A 375 -5.11 9.70 -19.89
N SER A 376 -5.61 10.43 -18.91
CA SER A 376 -5.26 10.17 -17.51
C SER A 376 -6.03 8.96 -16.97
N MET A 377 -5.46 8.35 -15.92
CA MET A 377 -6.08 7.19 -15.29
C MET A 377 -7.44 7.51 -14.66
N ASN A 378 -7.61 8.73 -14.09
CA ASN A 378 -8.90 9.18 -13.58
C ASN A 378 -9.99 9.20 -14.65
N PHE A 379 -9.67 9.60 -15.89
CA PHE A 379 -10.62 9.54 -17.01
C PHE A 379 -10.86 8.12 -17.53
N MET A 380 -9.81 7.29 -17.58
CA MET A 380 -9.91 5.96 -18.20
C MET A 380 -10.48 4.89 -17.27
N MET A 381 -10.15 4.94 -15.98
CA MET A 381 -10.52 3.92 -15.01
C MET A 381 -11.53 4.42 -13.97
N GLY A 382 -11.32 5.63 -13.46
CA GLY A 382 -12.16 6.20 -12.40
C GLY A 382 -13.61 6.36 -12.84
N ALA A 383 -13.85 6.92 -14.03
CA ALA A 383 -15.20 7.16 -14.55
C ALA A 383 -15.97 5.85 -14.75
N SER A 384 -15.35 4.81 -15.35
CA SER A 384 -16.02 3.52 -15.58
C SER A 384 -16.26 2.75 -14.29
N SER A 385 -15.31 2.77 -13.35
CA SER A 385 -15.50 2.12 -12.04
C SER A 385 -16.65 2.76 -11.27
N LEU A 386 -16.77 4.09 -11.29
CA LEU A 386 -17.87 4.82 -10.65
C LEU A 386 -19.21 4.43 -11.25
N SER A 387 -19.35 4.53 -12.58
CA SER A 387 -20.63 4.36 -13.29
C SER A 387 -21.11 2.92 -13.33
N ASP A 388 -20.22 1.96 -13.52
CA ASP A 388 -20.56 0.58 -13.80
C ASP A 388 -20.55 -0.29 -12.54
N TYR A 389 -19.60 -0.03 -11.63
CA TYR A 389 -19.40 -0.86 -10.44
C TYR A 389 -19.95 -0.21 -9.17
N TYR A 390 -19.50 1.01 -8.81
CA TYR A 390 -19.85 1.60 -7.52
C TYR A 390 -21.29 2.12 -7.44
N MET A 391 -21.85 2.67 -8.51
CA MET A 391 -23.24 3.16 -8.50
C MET A 391 -24.26 2.03 -8.55
N LYS A 392 -25.32 2.16 -7.75
CA LYS A 392 -26.53 1.32 -7.84
C LYS A 392 -27.78 2.22 -7.91
N PRO A 393 -28.63 2.04 -8.95
CA PRO A 393 -28.39 1.21 -10.14
C PRO A 393 -27.18 1.73 -10.94
N ALA A 394 -26.46 0.80 -11.59
CA ALA A 394 -25.35 1.15 -12.49
C ALA A 394 -25.83 2.04 -13.65
N LYS A 395 -24.96 2.93 -14.11
CA LYS A 395 -25.20 3.81 -15.27
C LYS A 395 -24.06 3.66 -16.30
N PRO A 396 -23.97 2.53 -17.02
CA PRO A 396 -22.87 2.28 -17.94
C PRO A 396 -22.73 3.37 -19.01
N GLY A 397 -21.48 3.84 -19.20
CA GLY A 397 -21.17 4.89 -20.16
C GLY A 397 -21.44 6.32 -19.67
N MET A 398 -21.87 6.50 -18.42
CA MET A 398 -22.03 7.83 -17.82
C MET A 398 -20.68 8.55 -17.80
N LYS A 399 -20.66 9.78 -18.28
CA LYS A 399 -19.48 10.65 -18.18
C LYS A 399 -19.37 11.21 -16.76
N SER A 400 -18.15 11.48 -16.30
CA SER A 400 -17.93 12.11 -14.99
C SER A 400 -18.66 13.46 -14.82
N THR A 401 -18.89 14.19 -15.93
CA THR A 401 -19.66 15.45 -15.98
C THR A 401 -21.15 15.28 -15.71
N GLU A 402 -21.67 14.07 -15.80
CA GLU A 402 -23.09 13.75 -15.57
C GLU A 402 -23.36 13.27 -14.13
N PHE A 403 -22.29 13.11 -13.32
CA PHE A 403 -22.43 12.73 -11.92
C PHE A 403 -22.92 13.90 -11.08
N ASP A 404 -24.07 13.73 -10.43
CA ASP A 404 -24.66 14.71 -9.52
C ASP A 404 -24.12 14.51 -8.09
N PHE A 405 -23.25 15.43 -7.65
CA PHE A 405 -22.59 15.34 -6.34
C PHE A 405 -23.56 15.53 -5.14
N ASP A 406 -24.79 15.94 -5.36
CA ASP A 406 -25.84 15.98 -4.33
C ASP A 406 -26.64 14.68 -4.26
N LYS A 407 -26.99 14.10 -5.44
CA LYS A 407 -27.95 12.99 -5.52
C LYS A 407 -27.29 11.63 -5.74
N ASP A 408 -26.17 11.58 -6.48
CA ASP A 408 -25.59 10.31 -6.90
C ASP A 408 -24.60 9.73 -5.85
N VAL A 409 -24.08 10.56 -4.92
CA VAL A 409 -23.14 10.11 -3.86
C VAL A 409 -23.71 8.94 -3.05
N VAL A 410 -24.99 9.00 -2.67
CA VAL A 410 -25.64 7.94 -1.88
C VAL A 410 -25.77 6.63 -2.65
N LYS A 411 -25.78 6.68 -3.99
CA LYS A 411 -25.86 5.50 -4.86
C LYS A 411 -24.60 4.64 -4.84
N THR A 412 -23.50 5.15 -4.29
CA THR A 412 -22.25 4.39 -4.13
C THR A 412 -22.20 3.64 -2.79
N ASN A 413 -23.14 3.90 -1.87
CA ASN A 413 -23.07 3.38 -0.51
C ASN A 413 -23.30 1.87 -0.43
N GLU A 414 -24.12 1.30 -1.31
CA GLU A 414 -24.40 -0.15 -1.33
C GLU A 414 -23.13 -0.95 -1.63
N ILE A 415 -22.44 -0.62 -2.71
CA ILE A 415 -21.18 -1.28 -3.07
C ILE A 415 -20.05 -0.84 -2.13
N GLY A 416 -20.02 0.43 -1.70
CA GLY A 416 -19.07 0.89 -0.67
C GLY A 416 -19.16 0.06 0.60
N GLY A 417 -20.36 -0.26 1.07
CA GLY A 417 -20.56 -1.11 2.26
C GLY A 417 -19.99 -2.53 2.15
N LEU A 418 -19.86 -3.05 0.92
CA LEU A 418 -19.23 -4.35 0.65
C LEU A 418 -17.72 -4.23 0.38
N ASN A 419 -17.35 -3.19 -0.37
CA ASN A 419 -16.03 -3.06 -0.99
C ASN A 419 -15.05 -2.25 -0.15
N ASP A 420 -15.51 -1.24 0.59
CA ASP A 420 -14.62 -0.35 1.32
C ASP A 420 -14.11 -1.00 2.62
N ALA A 421 -12.86 -0.72 2.96
CA ALA A 421 -12.18 -1.26 4.14
C ALA A 421 -12.08 -0.18 5.23
N ASP A 422 -13.18 0.53 5.47
CA ASP A 422 -13.20 1.75 6.29
C ASP A 422 -13.63 1.55 7.75
N LYS A 423 -13.94 0.32 8.16
CA LYS A 423 -14.30 0.02 9.55
C LYS A 423 -13.13 0.29 10.50
N THR A 424 -13.45 0.90 11.64
CA THR A 424 -12.47 1.22 12.69
C THR A 424 -12.59 0.31 13.92
N ASP A 425 -13.41 -0.74 13.86
CA ASP A 425 -13.39 -1.82 14.84
C ASP A 425 -12.58 -3.00 14.29
N LEU A 426 -11.34 -3.13 14.78
CA LEU A 426 -10.41 -4.21 14.49
C LEU A 426 -10.13 -5.05 15.75
N SER A 427 -11.08 -5.10 16.68
CA SER A 427 -10.93 -5.74 18.00
C SER A 427 -10.56 -7.22 17.89
N THR A 428 -11.16 -7.96 16.97
CA THR A 428 -10.84 -9.38 16.74
C THR A 428 -9.40 -9.56 16.24
N PHE A 429 -8.97 -8.74 15.27
CA PHE A 429 -7.60 -8.79 14.75
C PHE A 429 -6.58 -8.45 15.85
N LYS A 430 -6.84 -7.40 16.65
CA LYS A 430 -6.04 -7.03 17.82
C LYS A 430 -5.97 -8.15 18.86
N ALA A 431 -7.11 -8.74 19.22
CA ALA A 431 -7.21 -9.80 20.23
C ALA A 431 -6.46 -11.08 19.81
N ARG A 432 -6.36 -11.35 18.51
CA ARG A 432 -5.57 -12.45 17.94
C ARG A 432 -4.07 -12.19 17.91
N GLY A 433 -3.62 -11.01 18.32
CA GLY A 433 -2.22 -10.61 18.24
C GLY A 433 -1.77 -10.12 16.86
N GLY A 434 -2.69 -9.93 15.92
CA GLY A 434 -2.41 -9.44 14.57
C GLY A 434 -1.67 -8.10 14.59
N LYS A 435 -0.80 -7.86 13.59
CA LYS A 435 -0.02 -6.64 13.44
C LYS A 435 -0.23 -6.04 12.05
N MET A 436 -0.42 -4.72 11.97
CA MET A 436 -0.65 -4.04 10.69
C MET A 436 0.27 -2.83 10.53
N ILE A 437 1.02 -2.81 9.45
CA ILE A 437 1.75 -1.64 8.97
C ILE A 437 0.99 -1.07 7.79
N ILE A 438 0.65 0.21 7.87
CA ILE A 438 0.07 0.99 6.77
C ILE A 438 1.12 2.01 6.35
N TYR A 439 1.33 2.20 5.06
CA TYR A 439 2.12 3.33 4.56
C TYR A 439 1.36 4.07 3.46
N GLU A 440 1.57 5.40 3.39
CA GLU A 440 0.88 6.29 2.45
C GLU A 440 1.84 7.32 1.89
N GLY A 441 1.86 7.49 0.57
CA GLY A 441 2.56 8.59 -0.08
C GLY A 441 1.81 9.91 0.11
N VAL A 442 2.48 10.91 0.67
CA VAL A 442 1.85 12.22 0.89
C VAL A 442 1.46 12.90 -0.43
N SER A 443 2.21 12.64 -1.50
CA SER A 443 1.91 13.10 -2.86
C SER A 443 1.06 12.12 -3.69
N ASP A 444 0.38 11.14 -3.07
CA ASP A 444 -0.45 10.19 -3.82
C ASP A 444 -1.55 10.92 -4.60
N PRO A 445 -1.60 10.79 -5.96
CA PRO A 445 -2.63 11.42 -6.77
C PRO A 445 -3.95 10.65 -6.82
N VAL A 446 -4.01 9.43 -6.27
CA VAL A 446 -5.15 8.50 -6.40
C VAL A 446 -5.97 8.47 -5.12
N PHE A 447 -5.28 8.27 -3.98
CA PHE A 447 -5.89 8.23 -2.67
C PHE A 447 -5.30 9.32 -1.79
N SER A 448 -6.18 10.09 -1.16
CA SER A 448 -5.73 11.23 -0.38
C SER A 448 -5.05 10.80 0.91
N ALA A 449 -3.84 11.32 1.15
CA ALA A 449 -3.15 11.15 2.41
C ALA A 449 -3.94 11.71 3.61
N HIS A 450 -4.79 12.74 3.40
CA HIS A 450 -5.73 13.20 4.42
C HIS A 450 -6.79 12.16 4.75
N ASP A 451 -7.24 11.38 3.77
CA ASP A 451 -8.29 10.38 3.96
C ASP A 451 -7.85 9.24 4.89
N ILE A 452 -6.68 8.65 4.61
CA ILE A 452 -6.15 7.57 5.46
C ILE A 452 -5.70 8.06 6.84
N ARG A 453 -5.16 9.29 6.91
CA ARG A 453 -4.86 9.96 8.19
C ARG A 453 -6.12 10.10 9.05
N ASP A 454 -7.21 10.57 8.48
CA ASP A 454 -8.46 10.81 9.19
C ASP A 454 -9.13 9.50 9.60
N TRP A 455 -9.02 8.45 8.77
CA TRP A 455 -9.41 7.10 9.15
C TRP A 455 -8.58 6.59 10.34
N TYR A 456 -7.25 6.79 10.32
CA TYR A 456 -6.38 6.37 11.41
C TYR A 456 -6.69 7.10 12.73
N LYS A 457 -6.99 8.41 12.66
CA LYS A 457 -7.47 9.17 13.83
C LYS A 457 -8.77 8.57 14.40
N LYS A 458 -9.74 8.25 13.54
CA LYS A 458 -10.99 7.58 13.96
C LYS A 458 -10.74 6.20 14.54
N LEU A 459 -9.78 5.43 14.00
CA LEU A 459 -9.37 4.15 14.58
C LEU A 459 -8.86 4.34 16.02
N VAL A 460 -8.02 5.36 16.25
CA VAL A 460 -7.51 5.71 17.59
C VAL A 460 -8.65 6.14 18.52
N GLU A 461 -9.56 6.98 18.05
CA GLU A 461 -10.73 7.43 18.81
C GLU A 461 -11.62 6.25 19.22
N ASN A 462 -11.84 5.30 18.31
CA ASN A 462 -12.73 4.16 18.52
C ASN A 462 -12.11 3.05 19.37
N MET A 463 -10.82 2.75 19.19
CA MET A 463 -10.14 1.61 19.82
C MET A 463 -9.14 1.99 20.92
N GLY A 464 -8.93 3.28 21.18
CA GLY A 464 -7.93 3.77 22.12
C GLY A 464 -6.50 3.55 21.61
N ASN A 465 -5.61 3.02 22.46
CA ASN A 465 -4.23 2.76 22.06
C ASN A 465 -4.14 1.67 20.99
N VAL A 466 -3.84 2.09 19.76
CA VAL A 466 -3.65 1.20 18.60
C VAL A 466 -2.19 0.82 18.36
N ASP A 467 -1.25 1.44 19.04
CA ASP A 467 0.20 1.27 18.85
C ASP A 467 0.68 -0.16 19.09
N SER A 468 -0.08 -0.94 19.82
CA SER A 468 0.22 -2.35 20.08
C SER A 468 0.00 -3.26 18.86
N PHE A 469 -0.75 -2.80 17.83
CA PHE A 469 -1.10 -3.64 16.69
C PHE A 469 -1.14 -2.93 15.33
N THR A 470 -1.17 -1.58 15.29
CA THR A 470 -1.24 -0.82 14.02
C THR A 470 -0.28 0.37 14.04
N ARG A 471 0.45 0.57 12.93
CA ARG A 471 1.31 1.73 12.67
C ARG A 471 1.02 2.30 11.29
N LEU A 472 0.85 3.62 11.21
CA LEU A 472 0.72 4.36 9.94
C LEU A 472 2.01 5.13 9.68
N PHE A 473 2.60 4.95 8.50
CA PHE A 473 3.80 5.65 8.06
C PHE A 473 3.47 6.55 6.87
N MET A 474 3.61 7.86 7.05
CA MET A 474 3.46 8.82 5.96
C MET A 474 4.81 9.00 5.26
N VAL A 475 4.81 8.96 3.92
CA VAL A 475 6.02 9.05 3.11
C VAL A 475 5.97 10.31 2.25
N PRO A 476 6.57 11.44 2.71
CA PRO A 476 6.57 12.70 1.96
C PRO A 476 7.24 12.55 0.59
N GLY A 477 6.72 13.24 -0.41
CA GLY A 477 7.20 13.19 -1.79
C GLY A 477 6.80 11.96 -2.58
N MET A 478 6.35 10.88 -1.93
CA MET A 478 5.98 9.63 -2.60
C MET A 478 4.61 9.74 -3.27
N ASN A 479 4.56 9.30 -4.52
CA ASN A 479 3.32 9.15 -5.28
C ASN A 479 2.60 7.83 -4.95
N HIS A 480 1.67 7.44 -5.83
CA HIS A 480 0.87 6.24 -5.66
C HIS A 480 1.71 4.98 -5.65
N CYS A 481 1.88 4.41 -4.46
CA CYS A 481 2.64 3.21 -4.17
C CYS A 481 4.16 3.30 -4.49
N GLY A 482 4.72 4.43 -4.85
CA GLY A 482 6.11 4.67 -5.18
C GLY A 482 6.29 5.76 -6.23
N GLY A 483 7.54 6.09 -6.53
CA GLY A 483 7.91 7.24 -7.37
C GLY A 483 7.85 8.56 -6.61
N GLY A 484 8.33 9.60 -7.25
CA GLY A 484 8.46 10.92 -6.65
C GLY A 484 9.78 11.12 -5.90
N PRO A 485 10.08 12.37 -5.49
CA PRO A 485 11.30 12.71 -4.76
C PRO A 485 11.20 12.28 -3.29
N ALA A 486 11.19 10.97 -3.04
CA ALA A 486 10.86 10.38 -1.75
C ALA A 486 11.85 9.32 -1.27
N MET A 487 11.78 9.01 0.02
CA MET A 487 12.47 7.87 0.63
C MET A 487 11.64 6.59 0.45
N GLU A 488 11.37 6.21 -0.80
CA GLU A 488 10.42 5.16 -1.18
C GLU A 488 10.96 3.72 -1.05
N ASN A 489 12.28 3.56 -0.91
CA ASN A 489 12.88 2.24 -0.81
C ASN A 489 13.02 1.82 0.66
N PHE A 490 12.07 1.04 1.17
CA PHE A 490 12.03 0.52 2.53
C PHE A 490 11.46 -0.89 2.60
N ASP A 491 11.77 -1.62 3.64
CA ASP A 491 11.33 -3.01 3.85
C ASP A 491 10.30 -3.08 4.99
N ALA A 492 9.04 -2.83 4.65
CA ALA A 492 7.93 -2.94 5.59
C ALA A 492 7.67 -4.40 6.01
N LEU A 493 7.97 -5.39 5.15
CA LEU A 493 7.75 -6.79 5.48
C LEU A 493 8.72 -7.26 6.58
N THR A 494 10.02 -6.90 6.50
CA THR A 494 10.97 -7.22 7.58
C THR A 494 10.60 -6.53 8.90
N ALA A 495 10.14 -5.28 8.85
CA ALA A 495 9.66 -4.59 10.04
C ALA A 495 8.44 -5.30 10.66
N LEU A 496 7.50 -5.74 9.81
CA LEU A 496 6.33 -6.50 10.23
C LEU A 496 6.68 -7.88 10.80
N GLU A 497 7.64 -8.61 10.18
CA GLU A 497 8.13 -9.90 10.70
C GLU A 497 8.65 -9.77 12.14
N LYS A 498 9.52 -8.79 12.38
CA LYS A 498 10.05 -8.53 13.73
C LYS A 498 8.93 -8.22 14.72
N TRP A 499 7.96 -7.44 14.28
CA TRP A 499 6.83 -7.10 15.15
C TRP A 499 5.95 -8.31 15.46
N THR A 500 5.64 -9.13 14.45
CA THR A 500 4.78 -10.30 14.58
C THR A 500 5.47 -11.45 15.33
N GLU A 501 6.74 -11.71 15.03
CA GLU A 501 7.46 -12.91 15.48
C GLU A 501 8.26 -12.68 16.77
N GLU A 502 8.75 -11.44 16.97
CA GLU A 502 9.60 -11.07 18.10
C GLU A 502 8.95 -10.03 19.03
N ASN A 503 7.73 -9.56 18.67
CA ASN A 503 7.01 -8.49 19.36
C ASN A 503 7.79 -7.15 19.42
N ILE A 504 8.68 -6.90 18.45
CA ILE A 504 9.45 -5.66 18.32
C ILE A 504 8.71 -4.74 17.35
N ALA A 505 7.91 -3.82 17.90
CA ALA A 505 7.21 -2.81 17.10
C ALA A 505 8.20 -1.85 16.42
N PRO A 506 7.99 -1.46 15.14
CA PRO A 506 8.90 -0.52 14.49
C PRO A 506 8.71 0.90 15.03
N ASP A 507 9.70 1.44 15.74
CA ASP A 507 9.73 2.85 16.14
C ASP A 507 9.99 3.78 14.95
N TYR A 508 10.60 3.25 13.91
CA TYR A 508 10.74 3.82 12.56
C TYR A 508 11.13 2.72 11.57
N ILE A 509 10.97 3.02 10.30
CA ILE A 509 11.51 2.20 9.19
C ILE A 509 12.50 3.07 8.42
N VAL A 510 13.70 2.57 8.14
CA VAL A 510 14.67 3.34 7.32
C VAL A 510 14.21 3.32 5.87
N GLY A 511 13.88 4.50 5.36
CA GLY A 511 13.64 4.75 3.95
C GLY A 511 14.91 5.25 3.25
N LYS A 512 15.14 4.78 2.03
CA LYS A 512 16.24 5.21 1.16
C LYS A 512 15.66 5.92 -0.07
N ALA A 513 16.45 6.82 -0.61
CA ALA A 513 16.09 7.59 -1.79
C ALA A 513 15.62 6.72 -2.95
N GLY A 514 14.51 7.12 -3.56
CA GLY A 514 14.05 6.62 -4.85
C GLY A 514 14.84 7.23 -6.01
N LYS A 515 14.52 6.78 -7.23
CA LYS A 515 15.20 7.24 -8.44
C LYS A 515 15.01 8.73 -8.75
N GLU A 516 13.87 9.28 -8.36
CA GLU A 516 13.51 10.67 -8.64
C GLU A 516 14.05 11.65 -7.58
N TYR A 517 14.60 11.14 -6.47
CA TYR A 517 15.27 11.99 -5.49
C TYR A 517 16.71 12.30 -5.93
N PRO A 518 17.16 13.56 -5.87
CA PRO A 518 18.46 13.96 -6.45
C PRO A 518 19.70 13.27 -5.87
N ASN A 519 19.65 12.91 -4.57
CA ASN A 519 20.77 12.22 -3.90
C ASN A 519 20.42 10.75 -3.60
N PRO A 520 20.96 9.78 -4.38
CA PRO A 520 20.64 8.36 -4.22
C PRO A 520 21.18 7.75 -2.91
N ASN A 521 22.06 8.44 -2.20
CA ASN A 521 22.64 7.98 -0.93
C ASN A 521 21.86 8.48 0.31
N LYS A 522 20.77 9.23 0.10
CA LYS A 522 19.95 9.75 1.18
C LYS A 522 19.18 8.63 1.87
N GLU A 523 19.19 8.66 3.19
CA GLU A 523 18.38 7.83 4.08
C GLU A 523 17.66 8.72 5.08
N GLN A 524 16.42 8.39 5.41
CA GLN A 524 15.67 9.02 6.50
C GLN A 524 14.85 7.97 7.26
N PRO A 525 14.52 8.19 8.54
CA PRO A 525 13.50 7.38 9.20
C PRO A 525 12.11 7.77 8.66
N LEU A 526 11.33 6.78 8.30
CA LEU A 526 9.89 6.90 8.19
C LEU A 526 9.33 6.70 9.60
N CYS A 527 8.65 7.71 10.12
CA CYS A 527 8.17 7.71 11.50
C CYS A 527 6.70 7.28 11.58
N PRO A 528 6.30 6.54 12.63
CA PRO A 528 4.89 6.22 12.83
C PRO A 528 4.09 7.49 13.17
N TYR A 529 3.00 7.72 12.42
CA TYR A 529 2.10 8.84 12.63
C TYR A 529 1.54 8.85 14.07
N PRO A 530 1.46 10.00 14.77
CA PRO A 530 1.60 11.38 14.25
C PRO A 530 3.05 11.92 14.25
N LYS A 531 4.05 11.13 14.59
CA LYS A 531 5.44 11.57 14.58
C LYS A 531 5.94 11.78 13.15
N VAL A 532 6.88 12.73 13.01
CA VAL A 532 7.58 13.03 11.76
C VAL A 532 9.08 13.02 11.98
N ALA A 533 9.87 12.81 10.92
CA ALA A 533 11.32 12.90 10.99
C ALA A 533 11.74 14.37 11.13
N ILE A 534 12.41 14.70 12.25
CA ILE A 534 12.97 16.02 12.53
C ILE A 534 14.50 15.91 12.50
N TYR A 535 15.15 16.75 11.70
CA TYR A 535 16.60 16.82 11.66
C TYR A 535 17.15 17.39 12.96
N VAL A 536 18.12 16.69 13.57
CA VAL A 536 18.72 17.05 14.87
C VAL A 536 20.22 17.32 14.76
N GLY A 537 20.77 17.28 13.56
CA GLY A 537 22.19 17.54 13.29
C GLY A 537 22.94 16.30 12.81
N GLY A 538 24.17 16.51 12.29
CA GLY A 538 25.01 15.44 11.74
C GLY A 538 24.96 15.34 10.21
N ASP A 539 25.26 14.16 9.66
CA ASP A 539 25.19 13.94 8.21
C ASP A 539 23.71 13.92 7.75
N LYS A 540 23.30 14.95 7.03
CA LYS A 540 21.93 15.09 6.50
C LYS A 540 21.46 13.94 5.60
N ASN A 541 22.39 13.07 5.16
CA ASN A 541 22.07 11.93 4.32
C ASN A 541 21.89 10.62 5.11
N LYS A 542 22.02 10.65 6.43
CA LYS A 542 21.91 9.48 7.29
C LYS A 542 20.67 9.52 8.18
N ALA A 543 19.97 8.40 8.25
CA ALA A 543 18.78 8.26 9.09
C ALA A 543 19.06 8.59 10.57
N SER A 544 20.28 8.32 11.06
CA SER A 544 20.72 8.61 12.43
C SER A 544 20.80 10.11 12.77
N SER A 545 20.70 11.00 11.80
CA SER A 545 20.68 12.46 11.96
C SER A 545 19.28 13.04 12.18
N PHE A 546 18.29 12.18 12.31
CA PHE A 546 16.89 12.53 12.51
C PHE A 546 16.31 11.82 13.73
N GLU A 547 15.32 12.44 14.35
CA GLU A 547 14.50 11.86 15.41
C GLU A 547 13.02 11.90 15.02
N CYS A 548 12.28 10.86 15.42
CA CYS A 548 10.83 10.80 15.26
C CYS A 548 10.15 11.57 16.42
N LYS A 549 9.66 12.79 16.13
CA LYS A 549 9.01 13.71 17.11
C LYS A 549 7.59 14.03 16.72
#